data_4651af79d7da360ca415232acc04b930
#
_entry.id   4651af79d7da360ca415232acc04b930
#
_cell.length_a   1.000
_cell.length_b   1.000
_cell.length_c   1.000
_cell.angle_alpha   90.00
_cell.angle_beta   90.00
_cell.angle_gamma   90.00
#
_symmetry.space_group_name_H-M   'P 1'
#
loop_
_entity.id
_entity.type
_entity.pdbx_description
1 polymer ?
#
loop_
_entity_poly.entity_id
_entity_poly.type
_entity_poly.pdbx_seq_one_letter_code
_entity_poly.pdbx_strand_id
1 'polypeptide(L)'
;MTDAPLATSWIIAPTILPAITAAVLILLRQRDISIQRFVSLSSTAALVVIAVFLYLVLDDGETDAYRLGAWPAPFGIALVLDRLSATMLVLTAGLALAVLLYAMAGWDRHGRHFHALFHFQLLGLNGAFLTGDIFNLFVFFEVMLIASYGLMLHGGGAKRLRAGFQYVAINLIASSLFLIAIGLIYGTVGTLNFADLAVKARAVAEGDQALLQTGVLLLLLVFALKAAFVPLHWWLPATYAAASAPVAALFAIMTKVGAYAIIRVFGTVFGDGAAPAALGTVAAPWVVPAALVTIAVGTIGLLGTRKLFNLAAFNTIASMGVLLVAVGQFSVDGLTAALYYLVHSTIAGAALFLIVDLIASRRTVK
;
A
#
# COMPACT_ATOMS: atom_id res chain seq x y z
N MET A 1 27.48 12.97 -19.48
CA MET A 1 26.63 11.82 -19.11
C MET A 1 27.44 11.05 -18.10
N THR A 2 27.25 11.32 -16.83
CA THR A 2 27.86 10.53 -15.76
C THR A 2 27.11 9.21 -15.73
N ASP A 3 27.84 8.11 -15.88
CA ASP A 3 27.30 6.76 -15.80
C ASP A 3 26.57 6.62 -14.45
N ALA A 4 25.21 6.69 -14.49
CA ALA A 4 24.40 6.37 -13.33
C ALA A 4 24.74 4.92 -12.95
N PRO A 5 25.04 4.63 -11.68
CA PRO A 5 25.36 3.28 -11.28
C PRO A 5 24.25 2.35 -11.76
N LEU A 6 24.60 1.15 -12.25
CA LEU A 6 23.65 0.18 -12.82
C LEU A 6 22.42 -0.04 -11.92
N ALA A 7 22.58 0.03 -10.60
CA ALA A 7 21.51 -0.06 -9.62
C ALA A 7 20.43 1.00 -9.81
N THR A 8 20.82 2.26 -10.06
CA THR A 8 19.85 3.38 -10.21
C THR A 8 18.90 3.16 -11.39
N SER A 9 19.37 2.56 -12.49
CA SER A 9 18.52 2.27 -13.65
C SER A 9 17.49 1.15 -13.38
N TRP A 10 17.75 0.26 -12.42
CA TRP A 10 16.84 -0.83 -12.06
C TRP A 10 15.74 -0.41 -11.09
N ILE A 11 15.82 0.78 -10.48
CA ILE A 11 14.79 1.27 -9.53
C ILE A 11 13.40 1.33 -10.18
N ILE A 12 13.31 1.59 -11.48
CA ILE A 12 12.04 1.66 -12.19
C ILE A 12 11.47 0.27 -12.54
N ALA A 13 12.29 -0.78 -12.56
CA ALA A 13 11.90 -2.11 -13.00
C ALA A 13 10.72 -2.71 -12.20
N PRO A 14 10.60 -2.57 -10.86
CA PRO A 14 9.46 -3.07 -10.10
C PRO A 14 8.12 -2.45 -10.50
N THR A 15 8.10 -1.29 -11.14
CA THR A 15 6.88 -0.65 -11.65
C THR A 15 6.61 -1.01 -13.10
N ILE A 16 7.63 -0.96 -13.96
CA ILE A 16 7.47 -1.22 -15.40
C ILE A 16 7.17 -2.70 -15.70
N LEU A 17 7.83 -3.63 -15.02
CA LEU A 17 7.65 -5.06 -15.27
C LEU A 17 6.18 -5.49 -15.08
N PRO A 18 5.50 -5.20 -13.95
CA PRO A 18 4.09 -5.51 -13.81
C PRO A 18 3.20 -4.76 -14.81
N ALA A 19 3.52 -3.51 -15.17
CA ALA A 19 2.76 -2.73 -16.15
C ALA A 19 2.75 -3.40 -17.53
N ILE A 20 3.93 -3.77 -18.03
CA ILE A 20 4.07 -4.46 -19.32
C ILE A 20 3.39 -5.83 -19.24
N THR A 21 3.58 -6.58 -18.16
CA THR A 21 2.96 -7.88 -17.98
C THR A 21 1.44 -7.79 -17.97
N ALA A 22 0.86 -6.80 -17.28
CA ALA A 22 -0.58 -6.58 -17.27
C ALA A 22 -1.13 -6.29 -18.67
N ALA A 23 -0.44 -5.44 -19.44
CA ALA A 23 -0.81 -5.13 -20.83
C ALA A 23 -0.75 -6.38 -21.72
N VAL A 24 0.32 -7.17 -21.62
CA VAL A 24 0.45 -8.45 -22.36
C VAL A 24 -0.66 -9.41 -21.96
N LEU A 25 -1.00 -9.54 -20.68
CA LEU A 25 -2.07 -10.43 -20.20
C LEU A 25 -3.46 -9.98 -20.67
N ILE A 26 -3.71 -8.68 -20.87
CA ILE A 26 -4.94 -8.20 -21.50
C ILE A 26 -5.04 -8.66 -22.96
N LEU A 27 -3.94 -8.61 -23.71
CA LEU A 27 -3.89 -9.09 -25.08
C LEU A 27 -4.07 -10.61 -25.14
N LEU A 28 -3.55 -11.33 -24.15
CA LEU A 28 -3.65 -12.79 -24.04
C LEU A 28 -4.96 -13.28 -23.39
N ARG A 29 -5.92 -12.40 -23.09
CA ARG A 29 -7.15 -12.74 -22.34
C ARG A 29 -8.02 -13.84 -22.95
N GLN A 30 -7.89 -14.08 -24.25
CA GLN A 30 -8.62 -15.14 -24.98
C GLN A 30 -7.77 -16.40 -25.18
N ARG A 31 -6.49 -16.39 -24.80
CA ARG A 31 -5.61 -17.54 -24.88
C ARG A 31 -5.81 -18.47 -23.68
N ASP A 32 -5.26 -19.66 -23.79
CA ASP A 32 -5.30 -20.66 -22.74
C ASP A 32 -4.82 -20.08 -21.41
N ILE A 33 -5.47 -20.47 -20.32
CA ILE A 33 -5.12 -20.06 -18.95
C ILE A 33 -3.69 -20.46 -18.61
N SER A 34 -3.17 -21.56 -19.18
CA SER A 34 -1.80 -22.02 -18.95
C SER A 34 -0.75 -21.00 -19.42
N ILE A 35 -1.02 -20.34 -20.57
CA ILE A 35 -0.15 -19.27 -21.09
C ILE A 35 -0.18 -18.06 -20.16
N GLN A 36 -1.39 -17.65 -19.72
CA GLN A 36 -1.54 -16.53 -18.81
C GLN A 36 -0.84 -16.80 -17.46
N ARG A 37 -0.96 -18.03 -16.92
CA ARG A 37 -0.28 -18.49 -15.72
C ARG A 37 1.24 -18.44 -15.88
N PHE A 38 1.76 -18.93 -17.00
CA PHE A 38 3.19 -18.94 -17.28
C PHE A 38 3.75 -17.52 -17.32
N VAL A 39 3.12 -16.61 -18.08
CA VAL A 39 3.54 -15.19 -18.17
C VAL A 39 3.47 -14.51 -16.80
N SER A 40 2.36 -14.71 -16.08
CA SER A 40 2.15 -14.11 -14.76
C SER A 40 3.19 -14.63 -13.73
N LEU A 41 3.41 -15.94 -13.68
CA LEU A 41 4.35 -16.56 -12.74
C LEU A 41 5.80 -16.14 -13.04
N SER A 42 6.20 -16.16 -14.31
CA SER A 42 7.55 -15.76 -14.73
C SER A 42 7.84 -14.30 -14.37
N SER A 43 6.87 -13.41 -14.62
CA SER A 43 6.99 -11.99 -14.27
C SER A 43 7.04 -11.78 -12.75
N THR A 44 6.18 -12.48 -11.98
CA THR A 44 6.20 -12.36 -10.51
C THR A 44 7.49 -12.93 -9.92
N ALA A 45 8.02 -14.03 -10.45
CA ALA A 45 9.31 -14.58 -10.04
C ALA A 45 10.47 -13.61 -10.36
N ALA A 46 10.48 -13.02 -11.57
CA ALA A 46 11.44 -11.99 -11.93
C ALA A 46 11.35 -10.77 -11.00
N LEU A 47 10.13 -10.37 -10.59
CA LEU A 47 9.93 -9.28 -9.64
C LEU A 47 10.55 -9.59 -8.27
N VAL A 48 10.46 -10.84 -7.79
CA VAL A 48 11.14 -11.27 -6.55
C VAL A 48 12.66 -11.10 -6.69
N VAL A 49 13.24 -11.55 -7.81
CA VAL A 49 14.67 -11.43 -8.06
C VAL A 49 15.11 -9.97 -8.08
N ILE A 50 14.37 -9.11 -8.79
CA ILE A 50 14.66 -7.67 -8.88
C ILE A 50 14.54 -7.02 -7.49
N ALA A 51 13.49 -7.31 -6.72
CA ALA A 51 13.30 -6.74 -5.39
C ALA A 51 14.43 -7.14 -4.42
N VAL A 52 14.85 -8.41 -4.43
CA VAL A 52 15.97 -8.89 -3.63
C VAL A 52 17.28 -8.25 -4.09
N PHE A 53 17.51 -8.16 -5.41
CA PHE A 53 18.67 -7.47 -5.96
C PHE A 53 18.77 -6.02 -5.47
N LEU A 54 17.68 -5.25 -5.59
CA LEU A 54 17.63 -3.86 -5.14
C LEU A 54 17.85 -3.72 -3.62
N TYR A 55 17.36 -4.68 -2.84
CA TYR A 55 17.60 -4.71 -1.40
C TYR A 55 19.07 -4.97 -1.05
N LEU A 56 19.75 -5.87 -1.78
CA LEU A 56 21.13 -6.27 -1.49
C LEU A 56 22.18 -5.26 -1.98
N VAL A 57 21.89 -4.53 -3.07
CA VAL A 57 22.82 -3.55 -3.66
C VAL A 57 22.82 -2.23 -2.90
N LEU A 58 21.75 -1.93 -2.17
CA LEU A 58 21.65 -0.71 -1.39
C LEU A 58 22.52 -0.81 -0.14
N ASP A 59 23.47 0.09 0.02
CA ASP A 59 24.29 0.20 1.23
C ASP A 59 23.48 0.79 2.42
N ASP A 60 23.95 0.52 3.64
CA ASP A 60 23.26 0.99 4.84
C ASP A 60 23.30 2.52 4.95
N GLY A 61 22.10 3.10 5.03
CA GLY A 61 21.93 4.56 5.13
C GLY A 61 21.94 5.31 3.81
N GLU A 62 22.16 4.62 2.67
CA GLU A 62 22.08 5.24 1.36
C GLU A 62 20.65 5.37 0.84
N THR A 63 20.45 6.35 -0.01
CA THR A 63 19.19 6.60 -0.72
C THR A 63 19.52 6.89 -2.16
N ASP A 64 19.04 6.02 -3.05
CA ASP A 64 19.14 6.20 -4.50
C ASP A 64 17.86 6.78 -5.07
N ALA A 65 17.98 7.63 -6.08
CA ALA A 65 16.84 8.24 -6.75
C ALA A 65 16.95 8.14 -8.28
N TYR A 66 15.94 7.53 -8.88
CA TYR A 66 15.75 7.51 -10.33
C TYR A 66 14.81 8.66 -10.73
N ARG A 67 15.31 9.59 -11.55
CA ARG A 67 14.53 10.73 -12.06
C ARG A 67 14.04 10.42 -13.46
N LEU A 68 12.73 10.35 -13.66
CA LEU A 68 12.13 10.09 -14.96
C LEU A 68 12.46 11.25 -15.92
N GLY A 69 13.07 10.92 -17.06
CA GLY A 69 13.46 11.92 -18.06
C GLY A 69 14.53 12.91 -17.61
N ALA A 70 15.24 12.65 -16.50
CA ALA A 70 16.25 13.53 -15.90
C ALA A 70 15.72 14.94 -15.52
N TRP A 71 14.40 15.10 -15.37
CA TRP A 71 13.81 16.36 -14.95
C TRP A 71 14.13 16.64 -13.47
N PRO A 72 14.55 17.87 -13.14
CA PRO A 72 14.82 18.25 -11.76
C PRO A 72 13.52 18.40 -10.95
N ALA A 73 13.61 18.25 -9.63
CA ALA A 73 12.53 18.66 -8.73
C ALA A 73 12.30 20.18 -8.87
N PRO A 74 11.06 20.67 -8.72
CA PRO A 74 9.84 19.98 -8.32
C PRO A 74 9.02 19.37 -9.48
N PHE A 75 9.46 19.50 -10.73
CA PHE A 75 8.67 19.16 -11.91
C PHE A 75 8.81 17.70 -12.36
N GLY A 76 9.92 17.03 -11.99
CA GLY A 76 10.20 15.66 -12.36
C GLY A 76 9.65 14.65 -11.37
N ILE A 77 9.11 13.53 -11.89
CA ILE A 77 8.80 12.36 -11.06
C ILE A 77 10.11 11.70 -10.63
N ALA A 78 10.30 11.51 -9.33
CA ALA A 78 11.39 10.76 -8.76
C ALA A 78 10.87 9.46 -8.14
N LEU A 79 11.57 8.35 -8.41
CA LEU A 79 11.44 7.11 -7.66
C LEU A 79 12.62 7.00 -6.71
N VAL A 80 12.34 6.71 -5.45
CA VAL A 80 13.33 6.71 -4.38
C VAL A 80 13.47 5.29 -3.83
N LEU A 81 14.67 4.79 -3.84
CA LEU A 81 15.05 3.52 -3.24
C LEU A 81 15.84 3.79 -1.96
N ASP A 82 15.26 3.39 -0.84
CA ASP A 82 15.91 3.33 0.47
C ASP A 82 15.56 1.99 1.15
N ARG A 83 16.09 1.73 2.34
CA ARG A 83 15.84 0.47 3.06
C ARG A 83 14.36 0.23 3.33
N LEU A 84 13.55 1.28 3.56
CA LEU A 84 12.11 1.15 3.76
C LEU A 84 11.42 0.69 2.49
N SER A 85 11.64 1.38 1.35
CA SER A 85 11.04 1.01 0.06
C SER A 85 11.52 -0.36 -0.41
N ALA A 86 12.81 -0.67 -0.28
CA ALA A 86 13.39 -1.97 -0.65
C ALA A 86 12.76 -3.12 0.15
N THR A 87 12.58 -2.95 1.48
CA THR A 87 11.88 -3.93 2.34
C THR A 87 10.45 -4.17 1.87
N MET A 88 9.72 -3.09 1.54
CA MET A 88 8.34 -3.19 1.05
C MET A 88 8.26 -3.89 -0.31
N LEU A 89 9.23 -3.68 -1.21
CA LEU A 89 9.29 -4.38 -2.49
C LEU A 89 9.51 -5.88 -2.31
N VAL A 90 10.46 -6.28 -1.46
CA VAL A 90 10.73 -7.71 -1.17
C VAL A 90 9.50 -8.37 -0.54
N LEU A 91 8.88 -7.72 0.45
CA LEU A 91 7.67 -8.22 1.10
C LEU A 91 6.53 -8.39 0.10
N THR A 92 6.32 -7.39 -0.77
CA THR A 92 5.25 -7.41 -1.79
C THR A 92 5.48 -8.50 -2.82
N ALA A 93 6.69 -8.62 -3.34
CA ALA A 93 7.02 -9.62 -4.37
C ALA A 93 6.90 -11.05 -3.82
N GLY A 94 7.41 -11.30 -2.60
CA GLY A 94 7.30 -12.59 -1.93
C GLY A 94 5.85 -12.97 -1.62
N LEU A 95 5.07 -12.04 -1.09
CA LEU A 95 3.64 -12.23 -0.85
C LEU A 95 2.89 -12.51 -2.17
N ALA A 96 3.15 -11.71 -3.20
CA ALA A 96 2.52 -11.85 -4.51
C ALA A 96 2.78 -13.24 -5.12
N LEU A 97 4.02 -13.74 -5.03
CA LEU A 97 4.35 -15.07 -5.52
C LEU A 97 3.56 -16.16 -4.80
N ALA A 98 3.50 -16.12 -3.46
CA ALA A 98 2.76 -17.09 -2.67
C ALA A 98 1.25 -17.05 -2.98
N VAL A 99 0.67 -15.84 -3.08
CA VAL A 99 -0.75 -15.64 -3.41
C VAL A 99 -1.06 -16.10 -4.83
N LEU A 100 -0.19 -15.82 -5.80
CA LEU A 100 -0.37 -16.25 -7.18
C LEU A 100 -0.37 -17.77 -7.30
N LEU A 101 0.58 -18.45 -6.66
CA LEU A 101 0.64 -19.92 -6.64
C LEU A 101 -0.64 -20.52 -6.05
N TYR A 102 -1.15 -19.95 -4.95
CA TYR A 102 -2.42 -20.36 -4.36
C TYR A 102 -3.60 -20.13 -5.32
N ALA A 103 -3.66 -18.97 -5.96
CA ALA A 103 -4.75 -18.63 -6.89
C ALA A 103 -4.80 -19.58 -8.10
N MET A 104 -3.63 -20.02 -8.59
CA MET A 104 -3.52 -20.98 -9.71
C MET A 104 -4.08 -22.36 -9.39
N ALA A 105 -4.34 -22.67 -8.10
CA ALA A 105 -5.04 -23.91 -7.71
C ALA A 105 -6.55 -23.92 -8.08
N GLY A 106 -7.07 -22.83 -8.68
CA GLY A 106 -8.43 -22.81 -9.22
C GLY A 106 -9.12 -21.43 -9.18
N TRP A 107 -8.74 -20.57 -8.25
CA TRP A 107 -9.37 -19.25 -8.08
C TRP A 107 -9.23 -18.34 -9.30
N ASP A 108 -8.12 -18.40 -10.02
CA ASP A 108 -7.84 -17.62 -11.23
C ASP A 108 -8.79 -17.91 -12.41
N ARG A 109 -9.49 -19.06 -12.38
CA ARG A 109 -10.46 -19.47 -13.43
C ARG A 109 -11.85 -18.84 -13.27
N HIS A 110 -12.16 -18.22 -12.12
CA HIS A 110 -13.47 -17.65 -11.86
C HIS A 110 -13.73 -16.33 -12.58
N GLY A 111 -12.77 -15.82 -13.39
CA GLY A 111 -12.90 -14.62 -14.20
C GLY A 111 -11.74 -14.45 -15.17
N ARG A 112 -11.97 -13.71 -16.27
CA ARG A 112 -11.04 -13.61 -17.41
C ARG A 112 -9.85 -12.68 -17.19
N HIS A 113 -9.88 -11.83 -16.16
CA HIS A 113 -8.93 -10.73 -16.01
C HIS A 113 -8.11 -10.82 -14.72
N PHE A 114 -8.14 -11.96 -14.02
CA PHE A 114 -7.44 -12.10 -12.73
C PHE A 114 -5.96 -11.75 -12.85
N HIS A 115 -5.24 -12.36 -13.77
CA HIS A 115 -3.79 -12.17 -13.90
C HIS A 115 -3.41 -10.74 -14.32
N ALA A 116 -4.18 -10.11 -15.22
CA ALA A 116 -3.93 -8.72 -15.60
C ALA A 116 -4.17 -7.74 -14.44
N LEU A 117 -5.29 -7.89 -13.73
CA LEU A 117 -5.61 -7.08 -12.55
C LEU A 117 -4.61 -7.30 -11.41
N PHE A 118 -4.14 -8.54 -11.25
CA PHE A 118 -3.09 -8.88 -10.28
C PHE A 118 -1.80 -8.10 -10.55
N HIS A 119 -1.36 -8.01 -11.80
CA HIS A 119 -0.18 -7.26 -12.17
C HIS A 119 -0.38 -5.74 -12.11
N PHE A 120 -1.58 -5.22 -12.43
CA PHE A 120 -1.91 -3.81 -12.16
C PHE A 120 -1.90 -3.49 -10.66
N GLN A 121 -2.33 -4.42 -9.83
CA GLN A 121 -2.23 -4.28 -8.38
C GLN A 121 -0.77 -4.17 -7.93
N LEU A 122 0.13 -5.00 -8.47
CA LEU A 122 1.57 -4.96 -8.18
C LEU A 122 2.23 -3.67 -8.69
N LEU A 123 1.83 -3.19 -9.87
CA LEU A 123 2.27 -1.89 -10.39
C LEU A 123 1.95 -0.76 -9.39
N GLY A 124 0.69 -0.69 -8.93
CA GLY A 124 0.28 0.34 -7.98
C GLY A 124 1.00 0.24 -6.63
N LEU A 125 1.16 -0.99 -6.10
CA LEU A 125 1.86 -1.24 -4.84
C LEU A 125 3.35 -0.82 -4.94
N ASN A 126 4.07 -1.33 -5.93
CA ASN A 126 5.49 -1.05 -6.09
C ASN A 126 5.76 0.44 -6.38
N GLY A 127 4.90 1.06 -7.19
CA GLY A 127 4.98 2.48 -7.46
C GLY A 127 4.74 3.34 -6.22
N ALA A 128 3.77 2.97 -5.37
CA ALA A 128 3.51 3.66 -4.11
C ALA A 128 4.70 3.56 -3.13
N PHE A 129 5.42 2.42 -3.13
CA PHE A 129 6.59 2.24 -2.27
C PHE A 129 7.86 2.94 -2.79
N LEU A 130 7.96 3.14 -4.09
CA LEU A 130 9.14 3.77 -4.71
C LEU A 130 8.98 5.28 -4.92
N THR A 131 7.77 5.81 -4.91
CA THR A 131 7.59 7.23 -5.24
C THR A 131 8.26 8.17 -4.24
N GLY A 132 8.89 9.22 -4.75
CA GLY A 132 9.44 10.34 -4.01
C GLY A 132 8.61 11.64 -4.12
N ASP A 133 7.31 11.52 -4.46
CA ASP A 133 6.42 12.66 -4.69
C ASP A 133 5.00 12.34 -4.23
N ILE A 134 4.31 13.30 -3.56
CA ILE A 134 2.97 13.07 -2.99
C ILE A 134 1.92 12.92 -4.10
N PHE A 135 2.02 13.67 -5.19
CA PHE A 135 1.05 13.53 -6.30
C PHE A 135 1.21 12.18 -6.99
N ASN A 136 2.45 11.77 -7.22
CA ASN A 136 2.72 10.48 -7.81
C ASN A 136 2.31 9.32 -6.85
N LEU A 137 2.42 9.52 -5.53
CA LEU A 137 1.85 8.60 -4.53
C LEU A 137 0.33 8.46 -4.72
N PHE A 138 -0.38 9.58 -4.88
CA PHE A 138 -1.81 9.57 -5.21
C PHE A 138 -2.09 8.77 -6.48
N VAL A 139 -1.34 8.99 -7.57
CA VAL A 139 -1.55 8.26 -8.83
C VAL A 139 -1.37 6.76 -8.64
N PHE A 140 -0.33 6.31 -7.94
CA PHE A 140 -0.13 4.88 -7.68
C PHE A 140 -1.19 4.29 -6.73
N PHE A 141 -1.69 5.08 -5.77
CA PHE A 141 -2.86 4.66 -4.98
C PHE A 141 -4.08 4.44 -5.87
N GLU A 142 -4.35 5.31 -6.84
CA GLU A 142 -5.49 5.16 -7.76
C GLU A 142 -5.33 3.93 -8.66
N VAL A 143 -4.15 3.70 -9.22
CA VAL A 143 -3.86 2.50 -10.02
C VAL A 143 -4.10 1.23 -9.19
N MET A 144 -3.56 1.20 -7.96
CA MET A 144 -3.75 0.09 -7.02
C MET A 144 -5.23 -0.12 -6.69
N LEU A 145 -5.99 0.95 -6.44
CA LEU A 145 -7.41 0.87 -6.08
C LEU A 145 -8.27 0.38 -7.24
N ILE A 146 -8.08 0.91 -8.46
CA ILE A 146 -8.83 0.47 -9.64
C ILE A 146 -8.60 -1.01 -9.90
N ALA A 147 -7.35 -1.49 -9.80
CA ALA A 147 -7.03 -2.90 -9.92
C ALA A 147 -7.72 -3.73 -8.83
N SER A 148 -7.70 -3.24 -7.58
CA SER A 148 -8.31 -3.90 -6.43
C SER A 148 -9.84 -3.98 -6.54
N TYR A 149 -10.50 -3.00 -7.16
CA TYR A 149 -11.94 -3.06 -7.43
C TYR A 149 -12.30 -4.25 -8.33
N GLY A 150 -11.53 -4.44 -9.40
CA GLY A 150 -11.69 -5.59 -10.28
C GLY A 150 -11.40 -6.92 -9.58
N LEU A 151 -10.33 -6.99 -8.79
CA LEU A 151 -9.99 -8.18 -7.99
C LEU A 151 -11.04 -8.48 -6.92
N MET A 152 -11.58 -7.46 -6.23
CA MET A 152 -12.64 -7.63 -5.25
C MET A 152 -13.90 -8.27 -5.84
N LEU A 153 -14.24 -7.92 -7.08
CA LEU A 153 -15.40 -8.46 -7.77
C LEU A 153 -15.14 -9.79 -8.47
N HIS A 154 -13.88 -10.27 -8.46
CA HIS A 154 -13.49 -11.52 -9.11
C HIS A 154 -14.27 -12.72 -8.54
N GLY A 155 -14.85 -13.53 -9.42
CA GLY A 155 -15.73 -14.65 -9.07
C GLY A 155 -17.19 -14.26 -8.86
N GLY A 156 -17.55 -12.98 -8.89
CA GLY A 156 -18.92 -12.47 -8.88
C GLY A 156 -19.71 -12.76 -7.59
N GLY A 157 -21.02 -12.61 -7.68
CA GLY A 157 -21.97 -12.88 -6.60
C GLY A 157 -22.44 -11.63 -5.84
N ALA A 158 -23.72 -11.64 -5.41
CA ALA A 158 -24.39 -10.49 -4.79
C ALA A 158 -23.66 -9.95 -3.53
N LYS A 159 -23.08 -10.85 -2.74
CA LYS A 159 -22.31 -10.46 -1.53
C LYS A 159 -21.06 -9.64 -1.88
N ARG A 160 -20.28 -10.09 -2.91
CA ARG A 160 -19.11 -9.35 -3.38
C ARG A 160 -19.48 -8.04 -4.03
N LEU A 161 -20.54 -8.01 -4.81
CA LEU A 161 -21.02 -6.80 -5.47
C LEU A 161 -21.40 -5.73 -4.44
N ARG A 162 -22.16 -6.10 -3.40
CA ARG A 162 -22.55 -5.16 -2.33
C ARG A 162 -21.34 -4.64 -1.55
N ALA A 163 -20.45 -5.52 -1.12
CA ALA A 163 -19.23 -5.13 -0.41
C ALA A 163 -18.28 -4.32 -1.30
N GLY A 164 -18.16 -4.70 -2.58
CA GLY A 164 -17.36 -3.97 -3.56
C GLY A 164 -17.88 -2.57 -3.84
N PHE A 165 -19.20 -2.38 -3.94
CA PHE A 165 -19.78 -1.05 -4.11
C PHE A 165 -19.44 -0.14 -2.93
N GLN A 166 -19.58 -0.64 -1.70
CA GLN A 166 -19.22 0.10 -0.48
C GLN A 166 -17.73 0.44 -0.44
N TYR A 167 -16.88 -0.52 -0.85
CA TYR A 167 -15.44 -0.35 -0.95
C TYR A 167 -15.06 0.74 -1.96
N VAL A 168 -15.64 0.72 -3.14
CA VAL A 168 -15.41 1.74 -4.18
C VAL A 168 -15.84 3.12 -3.67
N ALA A 169 -17.07 3.24 -3.14
CA ALA A 169 -17.61 4.52 -2.70
C ALA A 169 -16.74 5.22 -1.67
N ILE A 170 -16.30 4.49 -0.62
CA ILE A 170 -15.47 5.10 0.44
C ILE A 170 -14.07 5.46 -0.08
N ASN A 171 -13.51 4.65 -0.99
CA ASN A 171 -12.20 4.96 -1.55
C ASN A 171 -12.23 6.14 -2.50
N LEU A 172 -13.31 6.36 -3.27
CA LEU A 172 -13.50 7.57 -4.09
C LEU A 172 -13.56 8.83 -3.23
N ILE A 173 -14.27 8.79 -2.10
CA ILE A 173 -14.27 9.90 -1.14
C ILE A 173 -12.85 10.18 -0.63
N ALA A 174 -12.12 9.13 -0.23
CA ALA A 174 -10.74 9.27 0.24
C ALA A 174 -9.82 9.85 -0.85
N SER A 175 -9.99 9.44 -2.11
CA SER A 175 -9.21 9.96 -3.24
C SER A 175 -9.51 11.44 -3.51
N SER A 176 -10.76 11.87 -3.40
CA SER A 176 -11.13 13.28 -3.51
C SER A 176 -10.51 14.11 -2.39
N LEU A 177 -10.54 13.62 -1.15
CA LEU A 177 -9.89 14.27 -0.01
C LEU A 177 -8.37 14.32 -0.18
N PHE A 178 -7.77 13.27 -0.77
CA PHE A 178 -6.33 13.26 -1.07
C PHE A 178 -5.96 14.38 -2.05
N LEU A 179 -6.72 14.56 -3.15
CA LEU A 179 -6.49 15.65 -4.09
C LEU A 179 -6.63 17.04 -3.45
N ILE A 180 -7.62 17.21 -2.56
CA ILE A 180 -7.78 18.48 -1.83
C ILE A 180 -6.56 18.71 -0.93
N ALA A 181 -6.10 17.70 -0.20
CA ALA A 181 -4.90 17.79 0.65
C ALA A 181 -3.66 18.18 -0.17
N ILE A 182 -3.45 17.52 -1.31
CA ILE A 182 -2.36 17.84 -2.25
C ILE A 182 -2.46 19.30 -2.73
N GLY A 183 -3.66 19.73 -3.12
CA GLY A 183 -3.90 21.11 -3.57
C GLY A 183 -3.55 22.15 -2.52
N LEU A 184 -3.92 21.91 -1.25
CA LEU A 184 -3.57 22.79 -0.13
C LEU A 184 -2.06 22.83 0.12
N ILE A 185 -1.39 21.67 0.14
CA ILE A 185 0.07 21.59 0.34
C ILE A 185 0.80 22.28 -0.83
N TYR A 186 0.41 21.99 -2.07
CA TYR A 186 1.03 22.60 -3.24
C TYR A 186 0.82 24.11 -3.30
N GLY A 187 -0.39 24.57 -2.99
CA GLY A 187 -0.72 26.02 -2.97
C GLY A 187 0.06 26.81 -1.93
N THR A 188 0.49 26.18 -0.83
CA THR A 188 1.27 26.84 0.24
C THR A 188 2.77 26.70 0.05
N VAL A 189 3.26 25.54 -0.40
CA VAL A 189 4.71 25.24 -0.46
C VAL A 189 5.27 25.29 -1.88
N GLY A 190 4.42 25.12 -2.91
CA GLY A 190 4.82 25.14 -4.32
C GLY A 190 5.55 23.89 -4.80
N THR A 191 5.55 22.80 -4.00
CA THR A 191 6.19 21.53 -4.35
C THR A 191 5.48 20.34 -3.70
N LEU A 192 5.56 19.17 -4.34
CA LEU A 192 5.06 17.89 -3.83
C LEU A 192 6.15 16.82 -3.77
N ASN A 193 7.36 17.13 -4.25
CA ASN A 193 8.51 16.26 -4.12
C ASN A 193 8.92 16.16 -2.64
N PHE A 194 9.11 14.95 -2.12
CA PHE A 194 9.36 14.72 -0.68
C PHE A 194 10.59 15.48 -0.15
N ALA A 195 11.70 15.43 -0.87
CA ALA A 195 12.93 16.08 -0.44
C ALA A 195 12.81 17.62 -0.46
N ASP A 196 12.22 18.16 -1.53
CA ASP A 196 12.02 19.61 -1.69
C ASP A 196 10.97 20.12 -0.69
N LEU A 197 9.91 19.34 -0.46
CA LEU A 197 8.86 19.64 0.53
C LEU A 197 9.42 19.69 1.96
N ALA A 198 10.28 18.74 2.32
CA ALA A 198 10.94 18.72 3.64
C ALA A 198 11.77 19.99 3.90
N VAL A 199 12.33 20.60 2.87
CA VAL A 199 13.09 21.86 2.97
C VAL A 199 12.16 23.07 2.95
N LYS A 200 11.27 23.18 1.96
CA LYS A 200 10.44 24.36 1.73
C LYS A 200 9.33 24.56 2.77
N ALA A 201 8.80 23.47 3.33
CA ALA A 201 7.78 23.55 4.38
C ALA A 201 8.25 24.33 5.62
N ARG A 202 9.58 24.40 5.86
CA ARG A 202 10.17 25.18 6.96
C ARG A 202 10.07 26.70 6.75
N ALA A 203 10.02 27.14 5.50
CA ALA A 203 10.07 28.56 5.13
C ALA A 203 8.68 29.13 4.83
N VAL A 204 7.61 28.37 5.11
CA VAL A 204 6.23 28.84 4.88
C VAL A 204 5.89 30.01 5.78
N ALA A 205 5.35 31.08 5.21
CA ALA A 205 4.95 32.29 5.91
C ALA A 205 3.93 31.98 7.03
N GLU A 206 3.97 32.70 8.14
CA GLU A 206 3.08 32.49 9.29
C GLU A 206 1.60 32.51 8.91
N GLY A 207 1.21 33.36 7.95
CA GLY A 207 -0.17 33.46 7.45
C GLY A 207 -0.66 32.20 6.72
N ASP A 208 0.24 31.41 6.14
CA ASP A 208 -0.09 30.22 5.36
C ASP A 208 0.09 28.90 6.16
N GLN A 209 0.66 28.97 7.38
CA GLN A 209 0.91 27.78 8.20
C GLN A 209 -0.36 27.02 8.56
N ALA A 210 -1.45 27.72 8.90
CA ALA A 210 -2.73 27.09 9.21
C ALA A 210 -3.29 26.32 8.00
N LEU A 211 -3.11 26.84 6.79
CA LEU A 211 -3.56 26.19 5.56
C LEU A 211 -2.72 24.95 5.27
N LEU A 212 -1.39 25.04 5.43
CA LEU A 212 -0.48 23.90 5.31
C LEU A 212 -0.82 22.80 6.33
N GLN A 213 -1.01 23.16 7.61
CA GLN A 213 -1.40 22.21 8.66
C GLN A 213 -2.74 21.53 8.33
N THR A 214 -3.70 22.24 7.78
CA THR A 214 -4.98 21.68 7.34
C THR A 214 -4.77 20.65 6.22
N GLY A 215 -3.93 20.96 5.22
CA GLY A 215 -3.58 20.03 4.16
C GLY A 215 -2.89 18.76 4.68
N VAL A 216 -1.95 18.93 5.61
CA VAL A 216 -1.21 17.83 6.23
C VAL A 216 -2.11 16.94 7.10
N LEU A 217 -3.03 17.52 7.90
CA LEU A 217 -4.01 16.76 8.68
C LEU A 217 -5.02 16.04 7.78
N LEU A 218 -5.44 16.66 6.69
CA LEU A 218 -6.33 16.00 5.72
C LEU A 218 -5.62 14.83 5.05
N LEU A 219 -4.32 14.95 4.77
CA LEU A 219 -3.50 13.86 4.26
C LEU A 219 -3.40 12.71 5.27
N LEU A 220 -3.21 13.03 6.56
CA LEU A 220 -3.23 12.03 7.65
C LEU A 220 -4.58 11.30 7.71
N LEU A 221 -5.69 12.01 7.60
CA LEU A 221 -7.04 11.42 7.57
C LEU A 221 -7.19 10.44 6.41
N VAL A 222 -6.69 10.78 5.23
CA VAL A 222 -6.71 9.89 4.05
C VAL A 222 -5.89 8.63 4.31
N PHE A 223 -4.67 8.76 4.82
CA PHE A 223 -3.84 7.60 5.13
C PHE A 223 -4.41 6.75 6.25
N ALA A 224 -5.04 7.36 7.25
CA ALA A 224 -5.76 6.68 8.32
C ALA A 224 -6.94 5.85 7.77
N LEU A 225 -7.69 6.39 6.79
CA LEU A 225 -8.75 5.65 6.11
C LEU A 225 -8.19 4.44 5.35
N LYS A 226 -7.09 4.63 4.60
CA LYS A 226 -6.40 3.54 3.87
C LYS A 226 -5.83 2.49 4.82
N ALA A 227 -5.36 2.89 5.99
CA ALA A 227 -4.87 2.00 7.05
C ALA A 227 -5.99 1.36 7.89
N ALA A 228 -7.26 1.68 7.59
CA ALA A 228 -8.43 1.22 8.34
C ALA A 228 -8.42 1.57 9.84
N PHE A 229 -7.99 2.77 10.18
CA PHE A 229 -8.13 3.34 11.53
C PHE A 229 -9.61 3.50 11.94
N VAL A 230 -9.91 3.31 13.19
CA VAL A 230 -11.23 3.64 13.76
C VAL A 230 -11.34 5.17 13.89
N PRO A 231 -12.47 5.78 13.48
CA PRO A 231 -13.74 5.17 13.05
C PRO A 231 -13.81 4.81 11.54
N LEU A 232 -12.78 5.02 10.76
CA LEU A 232 -12.77 4.88 9.29
C LEU A 232 -12.61 3.42 8.80
N HIS A 233 -12.59 2.44 9.69
CA HIS A 233 -12.31 1.02 9.43
C HIS A 233 -13.48 0.22 8.83
N TRP A 234 -14.70 0.70 8.90
CA TRP A 234 -15.95 -0.05 8.65
C TRP A 234 -16.06 -0.65 7.24
N TRP A 235 -15.31 -0.17 6.28
CA TRP A 235 -15.25 -0.73 4.93
C TRP A 235 -14.49 -2.07 4.87
N LEU A 236 -13.50 -2.27 5.71
CA LEU A 236 -12.57 -3.39 5.64
C LEU A 236 -13.20 -4.75 5.97
N PRO A 237 -13.96 -4.94 7.08
CA PRO A 237 -14.51 -6.25 7.42
C PRO A 237 -15.40 -6.82 6.33
N ALA A 238 -16.31 -6.01 5.77
CA ALA A 238 -17.22 -6.43 4.73
C ALA A 238 -16.48 -6.78 3.43
N THR A 239 -15.49 -5.99 3.04
CA THR A 239 -14.71 -6.14 1.82
C THR A 239 -13.83 -7.40 1.90
N TYR A 240 -12.99 -7.52 2.94
CA TYR A 240 -12.05 -8.62 3.05
C TYR A 240 -12.75 -9.97 3.27
N ALA A 241 -13.83 -10.00 4.05
CA ALA A 241 -14.61 -11.21 4.26
C ALA A 241 -15.46 -11.63 3.05
N ALA A 242 -15.68 -10.76 2.06
CA ALA A 242 -16.41 -11.07 0.84
C ALA A 242 -15.48 -11.37 -0.35
N ALA A 243 -14.25 -10.88 -0.34
CA ALA A 243 -13.25 -11.14 -1.37
C ALA A 243 -12.93 -12.64 -1.48
N SER A 244 -12.39 -13.08 -2.62
CA SER A 244 -11.81 -14.43 -2.70
C SER A 244 -10.56 -14.53 -1.83
N ALA A 245 -10.24 -15.70 -1.31
CA ALA A 245 -9.14 -15.88 -0.37
C ALA A 245 -7.79 -15.36 -0.89
N PRO A 246 -7.36 -15.65 -2.14
CA PRO A 246 -6.11 -15.09 -2.66
C PRO A 246 -6.16 -13.56 -2.80
N VAL A 247 -7.33 -12.98 -3.12
CA VAL A 247 -7.48 -11.53 -3.18
C VAL A 247 -7.43 -10.91 -1.78
N ALA A 248 -8.11 -11.49 -0.79
CA ALA A 248 -8.04 -11.03 0.59
C ALA A 248 -6.62 -11.15 1.17
N ALA A 249 -5.89 -12.22 0.81
CA ALA A 249 -4.48 -12.40 1.19
C ALA A 249 -3.57 -11.32 0.55
N LEU A 250 -3.78 -11.00 -0.73
CA LEU A 250 -3.06 -9.90 -1.38
C LEU A 250 -3.42 -8.54 -0.74
N PHE A 251 -4.67 -8.34 -0.35
CA PHE A 251 -5.12 -7.11 0.31
C PHE A 251 -4.52 -6.93 1.71
N ALA A 252 -3.93 -7.96 2.31
CA ALA A 252 -3.22 -7.81 3.57
C ALA A 252 -2.08 -6.77 3.50
N ILE A 253 -1.45 -6.57 2.32
CA ILE A 253 -0.45 -5.52 2.15
C ILE A 253 -1.05 -4.14 1.88
N MET A 254 -2.28 -4.04 1.37
CA MET A 254 -2.88 -2.75 1.02
C MET A 254 -3.09 -1.83 2.23
N THR A 255 -3.50 -2.37 3.38
CA THR A 255 -3.60 -1.59 4.61
C THR A 255 -2.23 -1.09 5.07
N LYS A 256 -1.16 -1.84 4.78
CA LYS A 256 0.23 -1.48 5.10
C LYS A 256 0.72 -0.33 4.22
N VAL A 257 0.17 -0.15 3.01
CA VAL A 257 0.48 1.05 2.18
C VAL A 257 0.04 2.33 2.90
N GLY A 258 -1.12 2.31 3.60
CA GLY A 258 -1.55 3.43 4.44
C GLY A 258 -0.58 3.72 5.59
N ALA A 259 -0.14 2.68 6.32
CA ALA A 259 0.86 2.83 7.36
C ALA A 259 2.22 3.29 6.81
N TYR A 260 2.66 2.72 5.67
CA TYR A 260 3.86 3.17 4.95
C TYR A 260 3.79 4.65 4.59
N ALA A 261 2.65 5.12 4.09
CA ALA A 261 2.46 6.53 3.75
C ALA A 261 2.56 7.44 4.98
N ILE A 262 2.04 7.00 6.15
CA ILE A 262 2.22 7.72 7.42
C ILE A 262 3.71 7.75 7.80
N ILE A 263 4.42 6.63 7.75
CA ILE A 263 5.86 6.57 8.05
C ILE A 263 6.63 7.49 7.09
N ARG A 264 6.37 7.38 5.78
CA ARG A 264 7.07 8.15 4.75
C ARG A 264 6.84 9.65 4.89
N VAL A 265 5.61 10.09 5.04
CA VAL A 265 5.28 11.51 5.06
C VAL A 265 5.53 12.12 6.45
N PHE A 266 5.08 11.49 7.51
CA PHE A 266 5.18 12.06 8.87
C PHE A 266 6.46 11.67 9.60
N GLY A 267 7.05 10.53 9.27
CA GLY A 267 8.32 10.09 9.86
C GLY A 267 9.55 10.62 9.14
N THR A 268 9.51 10.80 7.79
CA THR A 268 10.69 11.24 7.03
C THR A 268 10.56 12.64 6.45
N VAL A 269 9.41 13.02 5.84
CA VAL A 269 9.26 14.34 5.22
C VAL A 269 9.03 15.43 6.28
N PHE A 270 8.13 15.18 7.22
CA PHE A 270 7.79 16.08 8.33
C PHE A 270 8.37 15.65 9.67
N GLY A 271 9.27 14.66 9.71
CA GLY A 271 9.92 14.17 10.93
C GLY A 271 10.89 15.15 11.55
N ASP A 272 11.52 14.75 12.67
CA ASP A 272 12.42 15.57 13.46
C ASP A 272 13.54 16.19 12.60
N GLY A 273 13.67 17.51 12.69
CA GLY A 273 14.65 18.31 11.97
C GLY A 273 14.26 18.65 10.52
N ALA A 274 13.20 18.09 9.96
CA ALA A 274 12.79 18.33 8.57
C ALA A 274 11.78 19.48 8.40
N ALA A 275 10.86 19.71 9.32
CA ALA A 275 9.79 20.72 9.21
C ALA A 275 9.82 21.69 10.40
N PRO A 276 9.09 22.84 10.36
CA PRO A 276 8.81 23.58 11.58
C PRO A 276 8.31 22.59 12.65
N ALA A 277 8.79 22.72 13.87
CA ALA A 277 8.45 21.80 14.98
C ALA A 277 6.93 21.54 15.10
N ALA A 278 6.11 22.51 14.64
CA ALA A 278 4.66 22.40 14.59
C ALA A 278 4.12 21.34 13.59
N LEU A 279 4.84 21.01 12.49
CA LEU A 279 4.35 20.02 11.50
C LEU A 279 4.73 18.59 11.85
N GLY A 280 5.93 18.35 12.39
CA GLY A 280 6.37 17.03 12.86
C GLY A 280 5.50 16.50 14.00
N THR A 281 4.97 17.38 14.86
CA THR A 281 4.13 17.02 16.00
C THR A 281 2.63 16.95 15.69
N VAL A 282 2.18 17.40 14.50
CA VAL A 282 0.74 17.46 14.15
C VAL A 282 0.07 16.08 14.17
N ALA A 283 0.78 15.04 13.74
CA ALA A 283 0.23 13.68 13.65
C ALA A 283 0.24 12.95 15.01
N ALA A 284 1.27 13.17 15.85
CA ALA A 284 1.48 12.39 17.06
C ALA A 284 0.29 12.36 18.03
N PRO A 285 -0.42 13.47 18.33
CA PRO A 285 -1.57 13.46 19.22
C PRO A 285 -2.73 12.59 18.76
N TRP A 286 -2.83 12.31 17.46
CA TRP A 286 -3.95 11.60 16.85
C TRP A 286 -3.64 10.12 16.61
N VAL A 287 -2.41 9.78 16.22
CA VAL A 287 -2.06 8.43 15.74
C VAL A 287 -2.15 7.40 16.88
N VAL A 288 -1.51 7.63 18.02
CA VAL A 288 -1.48 6.65 19.12
C VAL A 288 -2.88 6.44 19.75
N PRO A 289 -3.65 7.48 20.11
CA PRO A 289 -5.00 7.26 20.64
C PRO A 289 -5.92 6.52 19.66
N ALA A 290 -5.91 6.91 18.39
CA ALA A 290 -6.71 6.24 17.37
C ALA A 290 -6.25 4.78 17.13
N ALA A 291 -4.96 4.50 17.23
CA ALA A 291 -4.41 3.14 17.13
C ALA A 291 -4.87 2.26 18.30
N LEU A 292 -4.87 2.78 19.54
CA LEU A 292 -5.37 2.04 20.72
C LEU A 292 -6.86 1.71 20.60
N VAL A 293 -7.67 2.68 20.16
CA VAL A 293 -9.10 2.44 19.88
C VAL A 293 -9.27 1.42 18.75
N THR A 294 -8.40 1.44 17.74
CA THR A 294 -8.41 0.49 16.63
C THR A 294 -8.12 -0.94 17.10
N ILE A 295 -7.15 -1.12 18.03
CA ILE A 295 -6.90 -2.42 18.67
C ILE A 295 -8.14 -2.90 19.40
N ALA A 296 -8.75 -2.06 20.24
CA ALA A 296 -9.92 -2.43 21.03
C ALA A 296 -11.09 -2.86 20.14
N VAL A 297 -11.45 -2.05 19.13
CA VAL A 297 -12.56 -2.35 18.21
C VAL A 297 -12.26 -3.60 17.37
N GLY A 298 -11.03 -3.75 16.86
CA GLY A 298 -10.62 -4.94 16.12
C GLY A 298 -10.72 -6.21 16.97
N THR A 299 -10.27 -6.15 18.23
CA THR A 299 -10.33 -7.27 19.18
C THR A 299 -11.78 -7.63 19.56
N ILE A 300 -12.63 -6.63 19.85
CA ILE A 300 -14.04 -6.86 20.12
C ILE A 300 -14.71 -7.52 18.90
N GLY A 301 -14.44 -7.03 17.69
CA GLY A 301 -14.98 -7.60 16.47
C GLY A 301 -14.50 -9.05 16.23
N LEU A 302 -13.23 -9.35 16.56
CA LEU A 302 -12.65 -10.68 16.46
C LEU A 302 -13.33 -11.66 17.43
N LEU A 303 -13.54 -11.26 18.68
CA LEU A 303 -14.20 -12.07 19.70
C LEU A 303 -15.71 -12.25 19.44
N GLY A 304 -16.35 -11.25 18.83
CA GLY A 304 -17.79 -11.26 18.56
C GLY A 304 -18.19 -12.04 17.30
N THR A 305 -17.26 -12.44 16.43
CA THR A 305 -17.61 -13.08 15.16
C THR A 305 -17.56 -14.61 15.23
N ARG A 306 -18.53 -15.26 14.53
CA ARG A 306 -18.57 -16.74 14.37
C ARG A 306 -18.12 -17.20 12.99
N LYS A 307 -17.80 -16.26 12.08
CA LYS A 307 -17.40 -16.56 10.70
C LYS A 307 -15.89 -16.38 10.56
N LEU A 308 -15.18 -17.40 10.09
CA LEU A 308 -13.72 -17.41 9.99
C LEU A 308 -13.18 -16.27 9.10
N PHE A 309 -13.82 -15.96 7.96
CA PHE A 309 -13.41 -14.85 7.12
C PHE A 309 -13.58 -13.48 7.81
N ASN A 310 -14.64 -13.30 8.62
CA ASN A 310 -14.81 -12.09 9.40
C ASN A 310 -13.74 -12.01 10.52
N LEU A 311 -13.41 -13.16 11.14
CA LEU A 311 -12.34 -13.23 12.13
C LEU A 311 -11.01 -12.76 11.52
N ALA A 312 -10.63 -13.24 10.35
CA ALA A 312 -9.42 -12.80 9.66
C ALA A 312 -9.45 -11.30 9.33
N ALA A 313 -10.62 -10.76 8.92
CA ALA A 313 -10.79 -9.35 8.63
C ALA A 313 -10.66 -8.47 9.89
N PHE A 314 -11.28 -8.84 11.01
CA PHE A 314 -11.13 -8.10 12.27
C PHE A 314 -9.72 -8.24 12.87
N ASN A 315 -9.06 -9.40 12.68
CA ASN A 315 -7.66 -9.57 13.03
C ASN A 315 -6.76 -8.58 12.26
N THR A 316 -7.08 -8.31 11.00
CA THR A 316 -6.35 -7.29 10.22
C THR A 316 -6.49 -5.90 10.84
N ILE A 317 -7.70 -5.52 11.32
CA ILE A 317 -7.92 -4.23 12.00
C ILE A 317 -7.13 -4.16 13.32
N ALA A 318 -7.24 -5.18 14.17
CA ALA A 318 -6.49 -5.21 15.43
C ALA A 318 -4.98 -5.12 15.19
N SER A 319 -4.47 -5.88 14.20
CA SER A 319 -3.08 -5.86 13.79
C SER A 319 -2.63 -4.49 13.26
N MET A 320 -3.48 -3.79 12.50
CA MET A 320 -3.17 -2.42 12.06
C MET A 320 -3.07 -1.46 13.24
N GLY A 321 -3.93 -1.59 14.24
CA GLY A 321 -3.82 -0.81 15.47
C GLY A 321 -2.49 -1.04 16.18
N VAL A 322 -2.04 -2.30 16.33
CA VAL A 322 -0.73 -2.62 16.95
C VAL A 322 0.42 -1.99 16.16
N LEU A 323 0.42 -2.13 14.83
CA LEU A 323 1.42 -1.51 13.97
C LEU A 323 1.49 0.00 14.19
N LEU A 324 0.34 0.65 14.24
CA LEU A 324 0.24 2.10 14.28
C LEU A 324 0.50 2.70 15.67
N VAL A 325 0.42 1.91 16.74
CA VAL A 325 0.97 2.32 18.05
C VAL A 325 2.47 2.52 17.96
N ALA A 326 3.18 1.59 17.30
CA ALA A 326 4.62 1.69 17.12
C ALA A 326 5.00 2.85 16.16
N VAL A 327 4.29 2.98 15.03
CA VAL A 327 4.49 4.10 14.09
C VAL A 327 4.25 5.45 14.77
N GLY A 328 3.21 5.58 15.57
CA GLY A 328 2.83 6.83 16.23
C GLY A 328 3.78 7.31 17.32
N GLN A 329 4.77 6.50 17.70
CA GLN A 329 5.87 6.95 18.58
C GLN A 329 6.79 7.95 17.86
N PHE A 330 6.84 7.94 16.54
CA PHE A 330 7.73 8.77 15.70
C PHE A 330 9.19 8.79 16.23
N SER A 331 9.65 7.66 16.75
CA SER A 331 10.99 7.45 17.29
C SER A 331 11.70 6.32 16.53
N VAL A 332 13.02 6.26 16.60
CA VAL A 332 13.83 5.21 15.96
C VAL A 332 13.42 3.83 16.45
N ASP A 333 13.23 3.65 17.76
CA ASP A 333 12.82 2.39 18.37
C ASP A 333 11.39 2.00 17.94
N GLY A 334 10.48 2.99 17.95
CA GLY A 334 9.11 2.80 17.46
C GLY A 334 9.07 2.39 16.00
N LEU A 335 9.85 3.04 15.14
CA LEU A 335 9.93 2.71 13.73
C LEU A 335 10.53 1.32 13.50
N THR A 336 11.58 0.95 14.24
CA THR A 336 12.19 -0.39 14.17
C THR A 336 11.18 -1.47 14.55
N ALA A 337 10.45 -1.28 15.66
CA ALA A 337 9.37 -2.18 16.07
C ALA A 337 8.24 -2.24 15.02
N ALA A 338 7.86 -1.10 14.45
CA ALA A 338 6.84 -1.00 13.42
C ALA A 338 7.22 -1.78 12.17
N LEU A 339 8.45 -1.65 11.67
CA LEU A 339 8.91 -2.34 10.46
C LEU A 339 8.97 -3.86 10.66
N TYR A 340 9.50 -4.31 11.81
CA TYR A 340 9.48 -5.74 12.15
C TYR A 340 8.06 -6.30 12.19
N TYR A 341 7.16 -5.61 12.90
CA TYR A 341 5.76 -6.02 13.00
C TYR A 341 5.03 -5.96 11.66
N LEU A 342 5.32 -4.98 10.81
CA LEU A 342 4.74 -4.81 9.48
C LEU A 342 4.99 -6.05 8.60
N VAL A 343 6.24 -6.51 8.53
CA VAL A 343 6.61 -7.72 7.78
C VAL A 343 5.88 -8.93 8.32
N HIS A 344 6.00 -9.18 9.64
CA HIS A 344 5.34 -10.30 10.31
C HIS A 344 3.82 -10.30 10.10
N SER A 345 3.16 -9.19 10.40
CA SER A 345 1.70 -9.11 10.35
C SER A 345 1.12 -9.19 8.93
N THR A 346 1.89 -8.79 7.92
CA THR A 346 1.48 -8.92 6.52
C THR A 346 1.45 -10.39 6.11
N ILE A 347 2.53 -11.13 6.38
CA ILE A 347 2.64 -12.55 6.03
C ILE A 347 1.63 -13.37 6.84
N ALA A 348 1.54 -13.15 8.16
CA ALA A 348 0.61 -13.87 9.03
C ALA A 348 -0.85 -13.60 8.66
N GLY A 349 -1.21 -12.34 8.35
CA GLY A 349 -2.56 -11.97 7.92
C GLY A 349 -2.94 -12.60 6.58
N ALA A 350 -2.05 -12.59 5.61
CA ALA A 350 -2.27 -13.25 4.32
C ALA A 350 -2.43 -14.76 4.48
N ALA A 351 -1.53 -15.41 5.24
CA ALA A 351 -1.61 -16.84 5.52
C ALA A 351 -2.94 -17.22 6.19
N LEU A 352 -3.44 -16.38 7.13
CA LEU A 352 -4.70 -16.60 7.80
C LEU A 352 -5.88 -16.65 6.80
N PHE A 353 -5.96 -15.76 5.82
CA PHE A 353 -7.02 -15.79 4.79
C PHE A 353 -6.94 -17.06 3.94
N LEU A 354 -5.75 -17.52 3.55
CA LEU A 354 -5.57 -18.74 2.77
C LEU A 354 -5.93 -20.00 3.59
N ILE A 355 -5.54 -20.05 4.87
CA ILE A 355 -5.88 -21.16 5.77
C ILE A 355 -7.39 -21.23 6.01
N VAL A 356 -8.04 -20.08 6.20
CA VAL A 356 -9.50 -20.03 6.38
C VAL A 356 -10.23 -20.58 5.16
N ASP A 357 -9.75 -20.33 3.94
CA ASP A 357 -10.32 -20.89 2.72
C ASP A 357 -10.15 -22.42 2.66
N LEU A 358 -8.97 -22.93 3.00
CA LEU A 358 -8.70 -24.37 3.06
C LEU A 358 -9.59 -25.08 4.09
N ILE A 359 -9.85 -24.45 5.24
CA ILE A 359 -10.78 -25.00 6.25
C ILE A 359 -12.23 -24.95 5.72
N ALA A 360 -12.62 -23.86 5.09
CA ALA A 360 -13.97 -23.68 4.56
C ALA A 360 -14.27 -24.69 3.44
N SER A 361 -13.33 -24.90 2.50
CA SER A 361 -13.47 -25.86 1.41
C SER A 361 -13.64 -27.30 1.89
N ARG A 362 -12.95 -27.70 2.95
CA ARG A 362 -13.08 -29.05 3.54
C ARG A 362 -14.38 -29.27 4.31
N ARG A 363 -15.01 -28.21 4.83
CA ARG A 363 -16.31 -28.29 5.53
C ARG A 363 -17.49 -28.42 4.59
N THR A 364 -17.38 -27.96 3.35
CA THR A 364 -18.45 -28.06 2.33
C THR A 364 -18.51 -29.41 1.65
N VAL A 365 -17.50 -30.27 1.82
CA VAL A 365 -17.43 -31.64 1.23
C VAL A 365 -18.09 -32.68 2.15
N LYS A 366 -18.61 -32.31 3.31
CA LYS A 366 -19.44 -33.19 4.19
C LYS A 366 -20.91 -32.83 4.04
#